data_99c78ecb97e05c4e4faa2af7c93dd21b
#
_entry.id   99c78ecb97e05c4e4faa2af7c93dd21b
#
_cell.length_a   1.000
_cell.length_b   1.000
_cell.length_c   1.000
_cell.angle_alpha   90.00
_cell.angle_beta   90.00
_cell.angle_gamma   90.00
#
_symmetry.space_group_name_H-M   'P 1'
#
loop_
_entity.id
_entity.type
_entity.pdbx_description
1 polymer ?
#
loop_
_entity_poly.entity_id
_entity_poly.type
_entity_poly.pdbx_seq_one_letter_code
_entity_poly.pdbx_strand_id
1 'polypeptide(L)'
;MTQCIEYINTHLSEPFSVQDLADYMGLSRTYMTQLFKHNLQLSPQEYIIQHRLNRACRLLETTQLSIESIALQCGYVSNNTFSKSFQKNLLLSPTAYRQHCKKNNTYPNPKENQADIEK
;
A
#
# COMPACT_ATOMS: atom_id res chain seq x y z
N MET A 1 0.43 8.55 18.01
CA MET A 1 0.50 7.52 16.95
C MET A 1 -0.86 7.23 16.33
N THR A 2 -1.91 7.16 17.13
CA THR A 2 -3.24 6.92 16.61
C THR A 2 -3.68 7.94 15.59
N GLN A 3 -3.38 9.21 15.83
CA GLN A 3 -3.78 10.27 14.91
C GLN A 3 -3.06 10.16 13.57
N CYS A 4 -1.81 9.72 13.58
CA CYS A 4 -1.07 9.50 12.34
C CYS A 4 -1.72 8.42 11.51
N ILE A 5 -2.09 7.33 12.15
CA ILE A 5 -2.71 6.22 11.47
C ILE A 5 -4.06 6.60 10.91
N GLU A 6 -4.83 7.37 11.67
CA GLU A 6 -6.13 7.85 11.19
C GLU A 6 -5.99 8.75 9.97
N TYR A 7 -4.99 9.63 9.99
CA TYR A 7 -4.75 10.49 8.84
C TYR A 7 -4.41 9.67 7.61
N ILE A 8 -3.52 8.70 7.78
CA ILE A 8 -3.11 7.86 6.66
C ILE A 8 -4.30 7.11 6.09
N ASN A 9 -5.11 6.51 6.94
CA ASN A 9 -6.26 5.74 6.48
C ASN A 9 -7.29 6.62 5.79
N THR A 10 -7.50 7.82 6.29
CA THR A 10 -8.49 8.74 5.72
C THR A 10 -8.05 9.28 4.37
N HIS A 11 -6.75 9.54 4.22
CA HIS A 11 -6.23 10.21 3.02
C HIS A 11 -5.48 9.26 2.10
N LEU A 12 -5.66 7.95 2.28
CA LEU A 12 -4.86 6.97 1.54
C LEU A 12 -4.97 7.12 0.03
N SER A 13 -6.13 7.52 -0.47
CA SER A 13 -6.33 7.69 -1.91
C SER A 13 -5.74 8.99 -2.45
N GLU A 14 -5.16 9.81 -1.59
CA GLU A 14 -4.57 11.08 -1.99
C GLU A 14 -3.06 10.96 -2.00
N PRO A 15 -2.38 11.61 -2.95
CA PRO A 15 -0.93 11.54 -3.00
C PRO A 15 -0.28 12.51 -2.01
N PHE A 16 -0.30 12.15 -0.73
CA PHE A 16 0.37 12.97 0.28
C PHE A 16 1.76 12.44 0.55
N SER A 17 2.64 13.29 1.05
CA SER A 17 4.00 12.93 1.38
C SER A 17 4.18 12.76 2.88
N VAL A 18 5.32 12.19 3.26
CA VAL A 18 5.67 12.10 4.67
C VAL A 18 5.73 13.48 5.30
N GLN A 19 6.22 14.47 4.52
CA GLN A 19 6.28 15.83 5.03
C GLN A 19 4.89 16.39 5.29
N ASP A 20 3.94 16.09 4.40
CA ASP A 20 2.56 16.52 4.60
C ASP A 20 2.00 15.95 5.89
N LEU A 21 2.29 14.70 6.15
CA LEU A 21 1.82 14.06 7.38
C LEU A 21 2.46 14.71 8.61
N ALA A 22 3.76 14.95 8.55
CA ALA A 22 4.45 15.60 9.66
C ALA A 22 3.89 16.98 9.94
N ASP A 23 3.64 17.75 8.86
CA ASP A 23 3.09 19.08 9.00
C ASP A 23 1.70 19.05 9.65
N TYR A 24 0.88 18.11 9.20
CA TYR A 24 -0.46 17.98 9.77
C TYR A 24 -0.41 17.67 11.26
N MET A 25 0.54 16.81 11.65
CA MET A 25 0.66 16.41 13.05
C MET A 25 1.41 17.42 13.89
N GLY A 26 2.03 18.42 13.27
CA GLY A 26 2.82 19.38 14.01
C GLY A 26 4.12 18.79 14.54
N LEU A 27 4.68 17.81 13.85
CA LEU A 27 5.88 17.12 14.26
C LEU A 27 6.99 17.32 13.23
N SER A 28 8.24 17.21 13.70
CA SER A 28 9.34 17.15 12.75
C SER A 28 9.37 15.78 12.10
N ARG A 29 9.94 15.70 10.91
CA ARG A 29 10.05 14.42 10.23
C ARG A 29 10.89 13.44 11.03
N THR A 30 11.95 13.95 11.66
CA THR A 30 12.83 13.10 12.45
C THR A 30 12.08 12.46 13.62
N TYR A 31 11.33 13.27 14.35
CA TYR A 31 10.58 12.76 15.48
C TYR A 31 9.52 11.76 15.04
N MET A 32 8.81 12.08 13.97
CA MET A 32 7.78 11.18 13.46
C MET A 32 8.38 9.85 13.02
N THR A 33 9.54 9.91 12.36
CA THR A 33 10.22 8.69 11.94
C THR A 33 10.59 7.83 13.15
N GLN A 34 11.06 8.47 14.22
CA GLN A 34 11.39 7.74 15.44
C GLN A 34 10.15 7.09 16.06
N LEU A 35 9.03 7.81 16.05
CA LEU A 35 7.80 7.25 16.57
C LEU A 35 7.37 6.02 15.82
N PHE A 36 7.40 6.08 14.49
CA PHE A 36 7.01 4.93 13.66
C PHE A 36 7.96 3.77 13.89
N LYS A 37 9.25 4.02 13.90
CA LYS A 37 10.22 2.95 14.11
C LYS A 37 10.04 2.30 15.48
N HIS A 38 9.82 3.12 16.49
CA HIS A 38 9.67 2.60 17.85
C HIS A 38 8.39 1.78 17.99
N ASN A 39 7.29 2.25 17.45
CA ASN A 39 6.01 1.61 17.65
C ASN A 39 5.68 0.52 16.62
N LEU A 40 6.16 0.65 15.40
CA LEU A 40 5.77 -0.22 14.31
C LEU A 40 6.93 -0.90 13.61
N GLN A 41 8.15 -0.56 13.96
CA GLN A 41 9.35 -1.09 13.32
C GLN A 41 9.40 -0.77 11.83
N LEU A 42 8.69 0.28 11.40
CA LEU A 42 8.66 0.72 10.02
C LEU A 42 8.82 2.22 9.98
N SER A 43 9.42 2.74 8.91
CA SER A 43 9.41 4.18 8.71
C SER A 43 8.00 4.61 8.27
N PRO A 44 7.68 5.90 8.39
CA PRO A 44 6.39 6.38 7.87
C PRO A 44 6.20 6.06 6.40
N GLN A 45 7.26 6.21 5.59
CA GLN A 45 7.20 5.93 4.17
C GLN A 45 6.86 4.46 3.92
N GLU A 46 7.54 3.56 4.62
CA GLU A 46 7.29 2.14 4.46
C GLU A 46 5.87 1.78 4.85
N TYR A 47 5.38 2.38 5.92
CA TYR A 47 4.03 2.11 6.39
C TYR A 47 2.99 2.54 5.35
N ILE A 48 3.17 3.75 4.80
CA ILE A 48 2.24 4.27 3.80
C ILE A 48 2.24 3.40 2.55
N ILE A 49 3.43 3.06 2.05
CA ILE A 49 3.54 2.22 0.86
C ILE A 49 2.89 0.87 1.08
N GLN A 50 3.11 0.27 2.23
CA GLN A 50 2.54 -1.03 2.52
C GLN A 50 1.02 -0.99 2.47
N HIS A 51 0.42 0.05 3.06
CA HIS A 51 -1.03 0.17 3.06
C HIS A 51 -1.60 0.47 1.68
N ARG A 52 -0.90 1.30 0.89
CA ARG A 52 -1.34 1.57 -0.46
C ARG A 52 -1.30 0.32 -1.32
N LEU A 53 -0.26 -0.47 -1.20
CA LEU A 53 -0.14 -1.68 -2.00
C LEU A 53 -1.12 -2.76 -1.55
N ASN A 54 -1.41 -2.83 -0.25
CA ASN A 54 -2.44 -3.75 0.22
C ASN A 54 -3.78 -3.42 -0.38
N ARG A 55 -4.11 -2.13 -0.45
CA ARG A 55 -5.36 -1.70 -1.07
C ARG A 55 -5.37 -2.04 -2.55
N ALA A 56 -4.24 -1.84 -3.22
CA ALA A 56 -4.12 -2.15 -4.64
C ALA A 56 -4.33 -3.64 -4.90
N CYS A 57 -3.74 -4.49 -4.07
CA CYS A 57 -3.91 -5.93 -4.22
C CYS A 57 -5.39 -6.30 -4.13
N ARG A 58 -6.09 -5.71 -3.16
CA ARG A 58 -7.51 -6.00 -3.01
C ARG A 58 -8.29 -5.58 -4.24
N LEU A 59 -8.00 -4.40 -4.77
CA LEU A 59 -8.71 -3.93 -5.97
C LEU A 59 -8.38 -4.78 -7.18
N LEU A 60 -7.14 -5.22 -7.30
CA LEU A 60 -6.75 -6.10 -8.40
C LEU A 60 -7.48 -7.43 -8.33
N GLU A 61 -7.71 -7.93 -7.14
CA GLU A 61 -8.36 -9.21 -6.93
C GLU A 61 -9.86 -9.15 -7.13
N THR A 62 -10.47 -8.05 -6.73
CA THR A 62 -11.93 -8.01 -6.59
C THR A 62 -12.64 -7.11 -7.59
N THR A 63 -11.92 -6.39 -8.45
CA THR A 63 -12.55 -5.48 -9.40
C THR A 63 -11.99 -5.67 -10.79
N GLN A 64 -12.66 -5.03 -11.76
CA GLN A 64 -12.20 -5.00 -13.13
C GLN A 64 -11.61 -3.64 -13.49
N LEU A 65 -11.33 -2.83 -12.49
CA LEU A 65 -10.77 -1.50 -12.74
C LEU A 65 -9.45 -1.59 -13.47
N SER A 66 -9.17 -0.59 -14.29
CA SER A 66 -7.90 -0.54 -15.00
C SER A 66 -6.76 -0.34 -14.00
N ILE A 67 -5.57 -0.73 -14.42
CA ILE A 67 -4.40 -0.55 -13.57
C ILE A 67 -4.21 0.93 -13.25
N GLU A 68 -4.44 1.79 -14.24
CA GLU A 68 -4.30 3.22 -14.04
C GLU A 68 -5.30 3.73 -12.99
N SER A 69 -6.53 3.26 -13.07
CA SER A 69 -7.56 3.67 -12.12
C SER A 69 -7.19 3.23 -10.70
N ILE A 70 -6.70 2.00 -10.58
CA ILE A 70 -6.28 1.49 -9.28
C ILE A 70 -5.13 2.32 -8.71
N ALA A 71 -4.18 2.67 -9.57
CA ALA A 71 -3.05 3.50 -9.12
C ALA A 71 -3.54 4.80 -8.50
N LEU A 72 -4.48 5.46 -9.17
CA LEU A 72 -5.00 6.73 -8.66
C LEU A 72 -5.77 6.55 -7.37
N GLN A 73 -6.55 5.48 -7.28
CA GLN A 73 -7.33 5.24 -6.06
C GLN A 73 -6.46 4.86 -4.87
N CYS A 74 -5.24 4.45 -5.13
CA CYS A 74 -4.31 4.09 -4.07
C CYS A 74 -3.33 5.20 -3.74
N GLY A 75 -3.54 6.40 -4.28
CA GLY A 75 -2.75 7.55 -3.91
C GLY A 75 -1.49 7.76 -4.72
N TYR A 76 -1.34 7.05 -5.83
CA TYR A 76 -0.21 7.27 -6.72
C TYR A 76 -0.57 8.29 -7.78
N VAL A 77 0.41 9.11 -8.16
CA VAL A 77 0.15 10.16 -9.14
C VAL A 77 0.16 9.64 -10.56
N SER A 78 0.78 8.49 -10.80
CA SER A 78 0.83 7.92 -12.14
C SER A 78 0.91 6.41 -12.08
N ASN A 79 0.52 5.79 -13.19
CA ASN A 79 0.63 4.36 -13.33
C ASN A 79 2.09 3.89 -13.27
N ASN A 80 2.99 4.69 -13.82
CA ASN A 80 4.41 4.34 -13.84
C ASN A 80 4.98 4.24 -12.43
N THR A 81 4.70 5.24 -11.60
CA THR A 81 5.16 5.25 -10.22
C THR A 81 4.55 4.09 -9.44
N PHE A 82 3.26 3.85 -9.65
CA PHE A 82 2.57 2.75 -8.99
C PHE A 82 3.18 1.41 -9.38
N SER A 83 3.37 1.18 -10.67
CA SER A 83 3.88 -0.11 -11.14
C SER A 83 5.28 -0.38 -10.62
N LYS A 84 6.11 0.64 -10.57
CA LYS A 84 7.47 0.47 -10.04
C LYS A 84 7.44 0.12 -8.56
N SER A 85 6.61 0.81 -7.80
CA SER A 85 6.49 0.55 -6.38
C SER A 85 5.93 -0.85 -6.13
N PHE A 86 4.90 -1.22 -6.89
CA PHE A 86 4.28 -2.53 -6.75
C PHE A 86 5.29 -3.63 -7.04
N GLN A 87 6.01 -3.52 -8.14
CA GLN A 87 6.96 -4.55 -8.54
C GLN A 87 8.12 -4.65 -7.58
N LYS A 88 8.59 -3.52 -7.08
CA LYS A 88 9.69 -3.53 -6.12
C LYS A 88 9.31 -4.25 -4.84
N ASN A 89 8.09 -4.09 -4.39
CA ASN A 89 7.67 -4.64 -3.11
C ASN A 89 7.04 -6.01 -3.20
N LEU A 90 6.41 -6.33 -4.31
CA LEU A 90 5.69 -7.59 -4.45
C LEU A 90 6.30 -8.53 -5.49
N LEU A 91 7.32 -8.08 -6.19
CA LEU A 91 8.08 -8.88 -7.15
C LEU A 91 7.29 -9.30 -8.38
N LEU A 92 6.10 -8.73 -8.56
CA LEU A 92 5.26 -8.94 -9.74
C LEU A 92 4.72 -7.59 -10.17
N SER A 93 4.48 -7.41 -11.46
CA SER A 93 3.77 -6.24 -11.92
C SER A 93 2.30 -6.34 -11.51
N PRO A 94 1.59 -5.21 -11.44
CA PRO A 94 0.16 -5.27 -11.12
C PRO A 94 -0.62 -6.15 -12.09
N THR A 95 -0.31 -6.09 -13.38
CA THR A 95 -0.99 -6.91 -14.37
C THR A 95 -0.70 -8.39 -14.15
N ALA A 96 0.55 -8.72 -13.89
CA ALA A 96 0.92 -10.11 -13.63
C ALA A 96 0.24 -10.62 -12.36
N TYR A 97 0.15 -9.80 -11.35
CA TYR A 97 -0.52 -10.18 -10.12
C TYR A 97 -1.98 -10.49 -10.36
N ARG A 98 -2.67 -9.62 -11.12
CA ARG A 98 -4.07 -9.84 -11.44
C ARG A 98 -4.28 -11.11 -12.24
N GLN A 99 -3.41 -11.36 -13.21
CA GLN A 99 -3.50 -12.57 -14.02
C GLN A 99 -3.26 -13.81 -13.19
N HIS A 100 -2.34 -13.73 -12.25
CA HIS A 100 -2.08 -14.84 -11.35
C HIS A 100 -3.32 -15.18 -10.54
N CYS A 101 -4.03 -14.18 -10.06
CA CYS A 101 -5.25 -14.38 -9.30
C CYS A 101 -6.31 -15.10 -10.15
N LYS A 102 -6.48 -14.65 -11.38
CA LYS A 102 -7.48 -15.25 -12.27
C LYS A 102 -7.11 -16.67 -12.64
N LYS A 103 -5.83 -16.87 -12.94
CA LYS A 103 -5.37 -18.18 -13.41
C LYS A 103 -5.58 -19.23 -12.35
N ASN A 104 -5.32 -18.91 -11.11
CA ASN A 104 -5.44 -19.86 -10.04
C ASN A 104 -6.84 -19.97 -9.49
N ASN A 105 -7.72 -19.10 -9.97
CA ASN A 105 -9.09 -19.07 -9.49
C ASN A 105 -9.16 -18.95 -7.98
N THR A 106 -8.15 -18.37 -7.41
CA THR A 106 -8.11 -18.08 -5.98
C THR A 106 -7.46 -16.73 -5.83
N TYR A 107 -7.72 -16.12 -4.70
CA TYR A 107 -7.11 -14.83 -4.44
C TYR A 107 -5.84 -15.08 -3.66
N PRO A 108 -4.70 -14.67 -4.19
CA PRO A 108 -3.44 -14.87 -3.50
C PRO A 108 -3.40 -13.96 -2.30
N ASN A 109 -3.99 -14.40 -1.27
CA ASN A 109 -3.89 -13.71 0.01
C ASN A 109 -2.69 -14.28 0.71
N PRO A 110 -1.58 -13.55 0.76
CA PRO A 110 -0.36 -14.11 1.33
C PRO A 110 -0.55 -14.64 2.73
N LYS A 111 -1.44 -14.02 3.47
CA LYS A 111 -1.67 -14.45 4.84
C LYS A 111 -2.37 -15.78 4.90
N GLU A 112 -3.33 -15.98 4.03
CA GLU A 112 -4.09 -17.22 4.03
C GLU A 112 -3.34 -18.34 3.38
N ASN A 113 -2.62 -18.03 2.33
CA ASN A 113 -1.90 -19.07 1.61
C ASN A 113 -0.86 -19.71 2.48
N GLN A 114 -0.34 -18.97 3.40
CA GLN A 114 0.62 -19.55 4.28
C GLN A 114 -0.04 -20.44 5.30
N ALA A 115 -1.22 -20.12 5.64
CA ALA A 115 -1.91 -20.86 6.64
C ALA A 115 -2.53 -22.07 6.05
N ASP A 116 -3.11 -21.88 5.06
CA ASP A 116 -3.86 -22.85 4.57
C ASP A 116 -3.53 -23.38 3.48
N ILE A 117 -3.31 -23.09 3.21
CA ILE A 117 -3.17 -23.64 2.36
C ILE A 117 -2.60 -24.22 2.31
N GLU A 118 -2.53 -24.21 2.68
CA GLU A 118 -2.22 -24.62 2.65
C GLU A 118 -2.59 -25.27 2.83
N LYS A 119 -2.97 -25.47 2.92
CA LYS A 119 -3.43 -26.03 3.05
C LYS A 119 -3.51 -26.45 2.60
#